data_019ae23852cd8bb4acc9b0c26bb9c91c
#
_entry.id   019ae23852cd8bb4acc9b0c26bb9c91c
#
_cell.length_a   1.000
_cell.length_b   1.000
_cell.length_c   1.000
_cell.angle_alpha   90.00
_cell.angle_beta   90.00
_cell.angle_gamma   90.00
#
_symmetry.space_group_name_H-M   'P 1'
#
loop_
_entity.id
_entity.type
_entity.pdbx_description
1 polymer ?
#
loop_
_entity_poly.entity_id
_entity_poly.type
_entity_poly.pdbx_seq_one_letter_code
_entity_poly.pdbx_strand_id
1 'polypeptide(L)'
;MGCSAGVRGRVSAALQCGMPVPESAAVAAELRTAMGKLTRRVKFEDQMPLGQVAVLGELDRNGAMTTSELAAAQRVRPQSMARAVGLLMEQGLITRRAHPTDGRKSLVELSDAGRALLEEERERRADWLARAIEAELSAEERELLAHGIRLVERLAAR
;
A
#
# COMPACT_ATOMS: atom_id res chain seq x y z
N MET A 1 32.02 18.41 -1.96
CA MET A 1 32.53 17.42 -1.00
C MET A 1 31.83 17.67 0.34
N GLY A 2 30.81 16.91 0.68
CA GLY A 2 29.99 17.08 1.89
C GLY A 2 29.56 15.70 2.38
N CYS A 3 30.09 15.36 3.51
CA CYS A 3 30.11 14.08 4.20
C CYS A 3 28.71 13.52 4.50
N SER A 4 28.29 12.47 3.82
CA SER A 4 27.13 11.65 4.17
C SER A 4 27.59 10.41 4.97
N ALA A 5 28.21 10.66 6.13
CA ALA A 5 28.62 9.62 7.05
C ALA A 5 27.90 9.84 8.39
N GLY A 6 26.75 9.21 8.62
CA GLY A 6 26.09 9.43 9.90
C GLY A 6 24.96 8.49 10.32
N VAL A 7 24.48 7.62 9.47
CA VAL A 7 23.32 6.77 9.84
C VAL A 7 23.66 5.26 9.88
N ARG A 8 24.65 4.83 9.14
CA ARG A 8 24.98 3.39 8.94
C ARG A 8 25.57 2.65 10.17
N GLY A 9 25.97 3.35 11.22
CA GLY A 9 26.64 2.73 12.39
C GLY A 9 25.80 2.62 13.64
N ARG A 10 24.60 3.17 13.68
CA ARG A 10 23.84 3.32 14.94
C ARG A 10 22.88 2.19 15.29
N VAL A 11 22.44 1.41 14.31
CA VAL A 11 21.41 0.37 14.54
C VAL A 11 22.03 -0.87 15.17
N SER A 12 23.23 -1.28 14.74
CA SER A 12 23.89 -2.47 15.28
C SER A 12 24.41 -2.30 16.72
N ALA A 13 24.85 -1.09 17.07
CA ALA A 13 25.34 -0.79 18.42
C ALA A 13 24.23 -0.65 19.47
N ALA A 14 23.04 -0.25 19.06
CA ALA A 14 21.91 -0.04 19.96
C ALA A 14 21.32 -1.32 20.53
N LEU A 15 21.46 -2.44 19.82
CA LEU A 15 20.95 -3.76 20.25
C LEU A 15 21.88 -4.46 21.26
N GLN A 16 23.12 -4.01 21.39
CA GLN A 16 24.14 -4.66 22.26
C GLN A 16 24.38 -3.94 23.61
N CYS A 17 23.93 -2.69 23.74
CA CYS A 17 24.09 -1.92 24.96
C CYS A 17 22.70 -1.66 25.55
N GLY A 18 22.42 -2.06 26.78
CA GLY A 18 21.13 -1.97 27.49
C GLY A 18 20.49 -0.59 27.50
N MET A 19 20.11 -0.12 26.30
CA MET A 19 19.36 1.12 26.13
C MET A 19 17.95 0.95 26.73
N PRO A 20 17.41 1.99 27.37
CA PRO A 20 16.05 1.95 27.88
C PRO A 20 15.08 1.62 26.73
N VAL A 21 14.13 0.72 26.98
CA VAL A 21 13.07 0.40 26.02
C VAL A 21 12.34 1.70 25.68
N PRO A 22 12.31 2.09 24.41
CA PRO A 22 11.67 3.35 24.01
C PRO A 22 10.18 3.30 24.35
N GLU A 23 9.63 4.45 24.74
CA GLU A 23 8.22 4.57 25.07
C GLU A 23 7.35 4.23 23.85
N SER A 24 6.28 3.43 24.06
CA SER A 24 5.42 2.94 22.96
C SER A 24 4.83 4.06 22.10
N ALA A 25 4.54 5.22 22.71
CA ALA A 25 4.03 6.39 22.00
C ALA A 25 5.08 6.96 21.02
N ALA A 26 6.35 7.03 21.42
CA ALA A 26 7.44 7.49 20.55
C ALA A 26 7.64 6.53 19.37
N VAL A 27 7.69 5.22 19.63
CA VAL A 27 7.81 4.20 18.57
C VAL A 27 6.64 4.26 17.59
N ALA A 28 5.41 4.44 18.09
CA ALA A 28 4.22 4.57 17.23
C ALA A 28 4.30 5.80 16.31
N ALA A 29 4.76 6.95 16.82
CA ALA A 29 4.92 8.17 16.04
C ALA A 29 5.99 8.01 14.94
N GLU A 30 7.12 7.41 15.28
CA GLU A 30 8.20 7.13 14.32
C GLU A 30 7.76 6.14 13.25
N LEU A 31 7.14 5.02 13.62
CA LEU A 31 6.62 4.02 12.70
C LEU A 31 5.62 4.65 11.72
N ARG A 32 4.62 5.38 12.21
CA ARG A 32 3.64 6.08 11.38
C ARG A 32 4.32 7.03 10.38
N THR A 33 5.33 7.76 10.83
CA THR A 33 6.06 8.72 10.00
C THR A 33 6.90 8.00 8.93
N ALA A 34 7.61 6.94 9.30
CA ALA A 34 8.42 6.13 8.39
C ALA A 34 7.57 5.45 7.32
N MET A 35 6.47 4.80 7.72
CA MET A 35 5.51 4.19 6.80
C MET A 35 4.92 5.21 5.81
N GLY A 36 4.56 6.41 6.31
CA GLY A 36 4.04 7.47 5.45
C GLY A 36 5.06 7.97 4.41
N LYS A 37 6.34 8.08 4.79
CA LYS A 37 7.42 8.46 3.86
C LYS A 37 7.66 7.36 2.82
N LEU A 38 7.77 6.11 3.25
CA LEU A 38 7.99 4.97 2.37
C LEU A 38 6.84 4.80 1.38
N THR A 39 5.59 4.85 1.86
CA THR A 39 4.40 4.76 1.02
C THR A 39 4.37 5.85 -0.04
N ARG A 40 4.70 7.10 0.31
CA ARG A 40 4.78 8.19 -0.68
C ARG A 40 5.86 7.92 -1.72
N ARG A 41 7.02 7.41 -1.32
CA ARG A 41 8.12 7.13 -2.25
C ARG A 41 7.77 6.01 -3.23
N VAL A 42 7.24 4.90 -2.73
CA VAL A 42 6.78 3.76 -3.56
C VAL A 42 5.69 4.20 -4.55
N LYS A 43 4.78 5.09 -4.13
CA LYS A 43 3.70 5.60 -4.98
C LYS A 43 4.15 6.48 -6.15
N PHE A 44 5.36 7.04 -6.14
CA PHE A 44 5.91 7.75 -7.29
C PHE A 44 6.20 6.84 -8.49
N GLU A 45 6.29 5.54 -8.26
CA GLU A 45 6.49 4.54 -9.32
C GLU A 45 5.16 4.13 -9.99
N ASP A 46 4.00 4.53 -9.44
CA ASP A 46 2.70 4.21 -9.99
C ASP A 46 2.46 4.98 -11.30
N GLN A 47 2.09 4.27 -12.35
CA GLN A 47 1.68 4.87 -13.63
C GLN A 47 0.21 5.30 -13.63
N MET A 48 -0.56 4.87 -12.63
CA MET A 48 -1.98 5.12 -12.51
C MET A 48 -2.30 6.02 -11.31
N PRO A 49 -3.34 6.89 -11.40
CA PRO A 49 -3.80 7.69 -10.26
C PRO A 49 -4.18 6.82 -9.06
N LEU A 50 -3.69 7.21 -7.87
CA LEU A 50 -3.87 6.46 -6.61
C LEU A 50 -5.31 6.06 -6.32
N GLY A 51 -6.28 6.94 -6.63
CA GLY A 51 -7.69 6.65 -6.42
C GLY A 51 -8.19 5.49 -7.27
N GLN A 52 -7.65 5.34 -8.48
CA GLN A 52 -8.00 4.23 -9.37
C GLN A 52 -7.37 2.92 -8.91
N VAL A 53 -6.09 2.93 -8.57
CA VAL A 53 -5.42 1.75 -7.99
C VAL A 53 -6.09 1.29 -6.71
N ALA A 54 -6.54 2.22 -5.86
CA ALA A 54 -7.27 1.89 -4.64
C ALA A 54 -8.60 1.19 -4.93
N VAL A 55 -9.34 1.63 -5.97
CA VAL A 55 -10.60 0.97 -6.41
C VAL A 55 -10.32 -0.44 -6.89
N LEU A 56 -9.32 -0.63 -7.78
CA LEU A 56 -8.94 -1.96 -8.26
C LEU A 56 -8.54 -2.88 -7.10
N GLY A 57 -7.72 -2.38 -6.17
CA GLY A 57 -7.29 -3.14 -4.99
C GLY A 57 -8.44 -3.50 -4.04
N GLU A 58 -9.49 -2.65 -3.94
CA GLU A 58 -10.68 -2.95 -3.15
C GLU A 58 -11.50 -4.07 -3.77
N LEU A 59 -11.71 -3.99 -5.09
CA LEU A 59 -12.42 -5.02 -5.85
C LEU A 59 -11.68 -6.37 -5.87
N ASP A 60 -10.36 -6.35 -5.84
CA ASP A 60 -9.54 -7.56 -5.77
C ASP A 60 -9.70 -8.29 -4.44
N ARG A 61 -9.71 -7.55 -3.32
CA ARG A 61 -9.86 -8.11 -1.97
C ARG A 61 -11.26 -8.58 -1.63
N ASN A 62 -12.26 -7.82 -2.04
CA ASN A 62 -13.64 -8.00 -1.58
C ASN A 62 -14.58 -8.53 -2.69
N GLY A 63 -14.09 -8.68 -3.92
CA GLY A 63 -14.90 -9.08 -5.05
C GLY A 63 -15.79 -7.96 -5.58
N ALA A 64 -16.90 -8.31 -6.21
CA ALA A 64 -17.82 -7.36 -6.82
C ALA A 64 -18.53 -6.50 -5.75
N MET A 65 -18.54 -5.18 -5.95
CA MET A 65 -19.11 -4.20 -5.03
C MET A 65 -19.94 -3.16 -5.78
N THR A 66 -20.88 -2.54 -5.09
CA THR A 66 -21.57 -1.33 -5.61
C THR A 66 -20.65 -0.11 -5.51
N THR A 67 -20.90 0.91 -6.33
CA THR A 67 -20.19 2.19 -6.25
C THR A 67 -20.33 2.85 -4.86
N SER A 68 -21.47 2.65 -4.19
CA SER A 68 -21.70 3.18 -2.85
C SER A 68 -20.87 2.47 -1.78
N GLU A 69 -20.75 1.15 -1.86
CA GLU A 69 -19.88 0.35 -0.98
C GLU A 69 -18.41 0.72 -1.15
N LEU A 70 -17.95 0.89 -2.41
CA LEU A 70 -16.61 1.37 -2.71
C LEU A 70 -16.34 2.77 -2.12
N ALA A 71 -17.32 3.69 -2.25
CA ALA A 71 -17.20 5.04 -1.69
C ALA A 71 -17.08 5.00 -0.15
N ALA A 72 -17.88 4.14 0.51
CA ALA A 72 -17.84 3.95 1.95
C ALA A 72 -16.50 3.31 2.40
N ALA A 73 -16.05 2.25 1.74
CA ALA A 73 -14.80 1.56 2.06
C ALA A 73 -13.58 2.50 1.96
N GLN A 74 -13.54 3.35 0.96
CA GLN A 74 -12.44 4.30 0.75
C GLN A 74 -12.65 5.66 1.42
N ARG A 75 -13.77 5.85 2.12
CA ARG A 75 -14.14 7.10 2.81
C ARG A 75 -14.07 8.33 1.89
N VAL A 76 -14.53 8.18 0.65
CA VAL A 76 -14.60 9.27 -0.33
C VAL A 76 -16.04 9.64 -0.64
N ARG A 77 -16.24 10.82 -1.23
CA ARG A 77 -17.58 11.27 -1.64
C ARG A 77 -18.11 10.38 -2.78
N PRO A 78 -19.42 10.02 -2.78
CA PRO A 78 -20.02 9.19 -3.83
C PRO A 78 -19.78 9.69 -5.25
N GLN A 79 -19.82 11.00 -5.48
CA GLN A 79 -19.54 11.61 -6.78
C GLN A 79 -18.09 11.36 -7.25
N SER A 80 -17.12 11.45 -6.35
CA SER A 80 -15.72 11.18 -6.66
C SER A 80 -15.51 9.71 -7.03
N MET A 81 -16.17 8.81 -6.29
CA MET A 81 -16.14 7.38 -6.59
C MET A 81 -16.83 7.06 -7.92
N ALA A 82 -17.99 7.64 -8.20
CA ALA A 82 -18.68 7.45 -9.47
C ALA A 82 -17.81 7.87 -10.66
N ARG A 83 -17.08 8.98 -10.55
CA ARG A 83 -16.12 9.42 -11.58
C ARG A 83 -14.96 8.43 -11.73
N ALA A 84 -14.36 7.96 -10.65
CA ALA A 84 -13.28 6.97 -10.70
C ALA A 84 -13.73 5.66 -11.35
N VAL A 85 -14.91 5.17 -10.97
CA VAL A 85 -15.55 3.98 -11.58
C VAL A 85 -15.81 4.20 -13.07
N GLY A 86 -16.33 5.38 -13.46
CA GLY A 86 -16.56 5.73 -14.87
C GLY A 86 -15.29 5.63 -15.70
N LEU A 87 -14.20 6.25 -15.25
CA LEU A 87 -12.90 6.22 -15.92
C LEU A 87 -12.32 4.80 -16.03
N LEU A 88 -12.44 3.99 -14.97
CA LEU A 88 -11.97 2.60 -14.99
C LEU A 88 -12.78 1.72 -15.95
N MET A 89 -14.08 2.00 -16.08
CA MET A 89 -14.94 1.32 -17.08
C MET A 89 -14.56 1.72 -18.52
N GLU A 90 -14.33 3.01 -18.77
CA GLU A 90 -13.87 3.51 -20.08
C GLU A 90 -12.53 2.89 -20.49
N GLN A 91 -11.66 2.63 -19.52
CA GLN A 91 -10.38 1.95 -19.72
C GLN A 91 -10.51 0.42 -19.83
N GLY A 92 -11.69 -0.14 -19.63
CA GLY A 92 -11.93 -1.59 -19.67
C GLY A 92 -11.34 -2.36 -18.48
N LEU A 93 -10.95 -1.68 -17.40
CA LEU A 93 -10.31 -2.30 -16.24
C LEU A 93 -11.30 -2.89 -15.23
N ILE A 94 -12.53 -2.44 -15.28
CA ILE A 94 -13.64 -3.00 -14.51
C ILE A 94 -14.85 -3.21 -15.42
N THR A 95 -15.72 -4.14 -15.04
CA THR A 95 -16.99 -4.41 -15.69
C THR A 95 -18.16 -4.16 -14.74
N ARG A 96 -19.33 -4.00 -15.30
CA ARG A 96 -20.56 -3.81 -14.52
C ARG A 96 -21.52 -4.94 -14.78
N ARG A 97 -22.17 -5.46 -13.74
CA ARG A 97 -23.28 -6.41 -13.85
C ARG A 97 -24.45 -6.02 -12.95
N ALA A 98 -25.63 -6.57 -13.25
CA ALA A 98 -26.80 -6.37 -12.40
C ALA A 98 -26.59 -6.97 -11.02
N HIS A 99 -27.11 -6.31 -9.98
CA HIS A 99 -27.10 -6.87 -8.63
C HIS A 99 -28.11 -8.07 -8.58
N PRO A 100 -27.73 -9.19 -7.99
CA PRO A 100 -28.53 -10.43 -8.09
C PRO A 100 -29.91 -10.34 -7.43
N THR A 101 -30.09 -9.48 -6.44
CA THR A 101 -31.34 -9.36 -5.65
C THR A 101 -31.99 -7.98 -5.72
N ASP A 102 -31.32 -6.96 -6.25
CA ASP A 102 -31.83 -5.59 -6.34
C ASP A 102 -31.54 -5.00 -7.73
N GLY A 103 -32.49 -5.12 -8.63
CA GLY A 103 -32.35 -4.67 -10.02
C GLY A 103 -32.12 -3.14 -10.18
N ARG A 104 -32.23 -2.36 -9.10
CA ARG A 104 -31.90 -0.92 -9.10
C ARG A 104 -30.42 -0.67 -8.86
N LYS A 105 -29.67 -1.67 -8.41
CA LYS A 105 -28.26 -1.58 -8.12
C LYS A 105 -27.44 -2.30 -9.19
N SER A 106 -26.23 -1.86 -9.37
CA SER A 106 -25.23 -2.55 -10.19
C SER A 106 -23.98 -2.81 -9.36
N LEU A 107 -23.38 -3.96 -9.59
CA LEU A 107 -22.08 -4.33 -9.06
C LEU A 107 -21.02 -3.98 -10.10
N VAL A 108 -19.88 -3.51 -9.65
CA VAL A 108 -18.66 -3.41 -10.44
C VAL A 108 -17.68 -4.48 -9.97
N GLU A 109 -16.92 -5.02 -10.88
CA GLU A 109 -15.92 -6.06 -10.63
C GLU A 109 -14.72 -5.90 -11.53
N LEU A 110 -13.58 -6.46 -11.14
CA LEU A 110 -12.37 -6.43 -11.96
C LEU A 110 -12.59 -7.19 -13.27
N SER A 111 -12.17 -6.59 -14.38
CA SER A 111 -11.92 -7.34 -15.62
C SER A 111 -10.58 -8.09 -15.55
N ASP A 112 -10.32 -8.97 -16.50
CA ASP A 112 -9.02 -9.63 -16.62
C ASP A 112 -7.91 -8.60 -16.87
N ALA A 113 -8.18 -7.58 -17.67
CA ALA A 113 -7.26 -6.47 -17.90
C ALA A 113 -6.98 -5.67 -16.61
N GLY A 114 -8.00 -5.41 -15.78
CA GLY A 114 -7.85 -4.73 -14.50
C GLY A 114 -7.04 -5.55 -13.50
N ARG A 115 -7.22 -6.85 -13.50
CA ARG A 115 -6.44 -7.79 -12.66
C ARG A 115 -4.98 -7.82 -13.08
N ALA A 116 -4.70 -7.95 -14.38
CA ALA A 116 -3.35 -7.94 -14.91
C ALA A 116 -2.61 -6.63 -14.60
N LEU A 117 -3.27 -5.48 -14.80
CA LEU A 117 -2.70 -4.18 -14.48
C LEU A 117 -2.40 -4.02 -12.99
N LEU A 118 -3.31 -4.48 -12.12
CA LEU A 118 -3.09 -4.39 -10.67
C LEU A 118 -1.87 -5.23 -10.24
N GLU A 119 -1.68 -6.40 -10.84
CA GLU A 119 -0.51 -7.25 -10.56
C GLU A 119 0.78 -6.60 -11.06
N GLU A 120 0.79 -6.05 -12.26
CA GLU A 120 1.93 -5.31 -12.80
C GLU A 120 2.33 -4.11 -11.92
N GLU A 121 1.34 -3.39 -11.37
CA GLU A 121 1.59 -2.31 -10.40
C GLU A 121 2.21 -2.84 -9.09
N ARG A 122 1.77 -4.01 -8.63
CA ARG A 122 2.33 -4.67 -7.43
C ARG A 122 3.78 -5.10 -7.66
N GLU A 123 4.06 -5.71 -8.79
CA GLU A 123 5.41 -6.15 -9.18
C GLU A 123 6.36 -4.95 -9.27
N ARG A 124 5.98 -3.88 -9.95
CA ARG A 124 6.80 -2.65 -10.04
C ARG A 124 7.18 -2.09 -8.66
N ARG A 125 6.20 -2.04 -7.74
CA ARG A 125 6.45 -1.57 -6.37
C ARG A 125 7.38 -2.50 -5.61
N ALA A 126 7.19 -3.82 -5.76
CA ALA A 126 8.03 -4.83 -5.12
C ALA A 126 9.48 -4.74 -5.65
N ASP A 127 9.66 -4.62 -6.96
CA ASP A 127 10.96 -4.47 -7.60
C ASP A 127 11.70 -3.21 -7.18
N TRP A 128 10.98 -2.08 -7.13
CA TRP A 128 11.56 -0.84 -6.65
C TRP A 128 12.03 -0.98 -5.19
N LEU A 129 11.17 -1.54 -4.34
CA LEU A 129 11.48 -1.73 -2.92
C LEU A 129 12.63 -2.70 -2.72
N ALA A 130 12.69 -3.79 -3.49
CA ALA A 130 13.78 -4.77 -3.46
C ALA A 130 15.12 -4.10 -3.81
N ARG A 131 15.16 -3.32 -4.89
CA ARG A 131 16.36 -2.56 -5.28
C ARG A 131 16.77 -1.55 -4.21
N ALA A 132 15.83 -0.85 -3.61
CA ALA A 132 16.12 0.11 -2.54
C ALA A 132 16.69 -0.58 -1.29
N ILE A 133 16.13 -1.72 -0.90
CA ILE A 133 16.62 -2.53 0.22
C ILE A 133 18.04 -3.04 -0.07
N GLU A 134 18.29 -3.52 -1.26
CA GLU A 134 19.60 -4.04 -1.65
C GLU A 134 20.68 -2.95 -1.69
N ALA A 135 20.33 -1.76 -2.16
CA ALA A 135 21.24 -0.63 -2.28
C ALA A 135 21.54 0.05 -0.93
N GLU A 136 20.59 0.09 -0.01
CA GLU A 136 20.68 0.91 1.21
C GLU A 136 20.99 0.11 2.47
N LEU A 137 20.67 -1.21 2.50
CA LEU A 137 20.79 -2.03 3.70
C LEU A 137 21.85 -3.12 3.59
N SER A 138 22.64 -3.29 4.66
CA SER A 138 23.53 -4.43 4.84
C SER A 138 22.72 -5.74 5.02
N ALA A 139 23.41 -6.90 4.96
CA ALA A 139 22.77 -8.18 5.21
C ALA A 139 22.13 -8.26 6.61
N GLU A 140 22.84 -7.77 7.63
CA GLU A 140 22.35 -7.74 9.02
C GLU A 140 21.13 -6.83 9.18
N GLU A 141 21.13 -5.64 8.53
CA GLU A 141 19.99 -4.72 8.55
C GLU A 141 18.78 -5.29 7.82
N ARG A 142 18.97 -6.09 6.76
CA ARG A 142 17.89 -6.83 6.09
C ARG A 142 17.24 -7.86 6.99
N GLU A 143 18.01 -8.58 7.80
CA GLU A 143 17.49 -9.52 8.79
C GLU A 143 16.67 -8.79 9.87
N LEU A 144 17.15 -7.66 10.37
CA LEU A 144 16.43 -6.82 11.33
C LEU A 144 15.13 -6.29 10.74
N LEU A 145 15.15 -5.84 9.49
CA LEU A 145 13.96 -5.39 8.79
C LEU A 145 12.94 -6.52 8.63
N ALA A 146 13.37 -7.72 8.24
CA ALA A 146 12.51 -8.89 8.13
C ALA A 146 11.88 -9.26 9.49
N HIS A 147 12.62 -9.11 10.58
CA HIS A 147 12.06 -9.28 11.93
C HIS A 147 11.04 -8.18 12.26
N GLY A 148 11.35 -6.93 11.95
CA GLY A 148 10.46 -5.78 12.13
C GLY A 148 9.14 -5.92 11.38
N ILE A 149 9.16 -6.44 10.15
CA ILE A 149 7.96 -6.70 9.34
C ILE A 149 7.00 -7.64 10.08
N ARG A 150 7.51 -8.75 10.64
CA ARG A 150 6.67 -9.68 11.42
C ARG A 150 6.01 -9.02 12.65
N LEU A 151 6.67 -8.05 13.26
CA LEU A 151 6.08 -7.29 14.37
C LEU A 151 4.98 -6.35 13.88
N VAL A 152 5.18 -5.69 12.73
CA VAL A 152 4.17 -4.82 12.11
C VAL A 152 2.94 -5.63 11.67
N GLU A 153 3.12 -6.82 11.08
CA GLU A 153 2.03 -7.72 10.72
C GLU A 153 1.17 -8.11 11.93
N ARG A 154 1.81 -8.42 13.07
CA ARG A 154 1.10 -8.70 14.33
C ARG A 154 0.28 -7.51 14.83
N LEU A 155 0.74 -6.30 14.63
CA LEU A 155 -0.03 -5.08 14.95
C LEU A 155 -1.21 -4.88 14.00
N ALA A 156 -1.06 -5.21 12.73
CA ALA A 156 -2.09 -5.07 11.72
C ALA A 156 -3.21 -6.13 11.84
N ALA A 157 -2.94 -7.28 12.47
CA ALA A 157 -3.90 -8.36 12.67
C ALA A 157 -4.86 -8.14 13.86
N ARG A 158 -4.79 -7.00 14.58
CA ARG A 158 -5.70 -6.62 15.67
C ARG A 158 -6.87 -5.82 15.14
#